data_453190e331f9eb5b2da1058f461a0e6c
#
_entry.id   453190e331f9eb5b2da1058f461a0e6c
#
_cell.length_a   1.000
_cell.length_b   1.000
_cell.length_c   1.000
_cell.angle_alpha   90.00
_cell.angle_beta   90.00
_cell.angle_gamma   90.00
#
_symmetry.space_group_name_H-M   'P 1'
#
loop_
_entity.id
_entity.type
_entity.pdbx_description
1 polymer ?
#
loop_
_entity_poly.entity_id
_entity_poly.type
_entity_poly.pdbx_seq_one_letter_code
_entity_poly.pdbx_strand_id
1 'polypeptide(L)'
;FYAFQRLHLAHHRHTNDLEKDPDFWSGTGPWYLLPLRWLSQEPYYWYMSATKLKETSRRKRKEVVLTLLLFYGGSVAMAVSGHASAVIWAWIVPSRLASAMLAFLFDYLPHKPHRISMKESPFKATRNIEGPGLSIMFLAQNYHLVHHTFPTVPFYRYLRIWRKHRGWFESHGGR
;
A
#
# COMPACT_ATOMS: atom_id res chain seq x y z
N PHE A 1 -0.92 2.44 13.84
CA PHE A 1 -0.46 3.27 12.72
C PHE A 1 -1.67 3.78 11.93
N TYR A 2 -2.39 4.74 12.50
CA TYR A 2 -3.73 5.15 12.07
C TYR A 2 -3.78 5.70 10.62
N ALA A 3 -2.80 6.52 10.23
CA ALA A 3 -2.78 7.11 8.89
C ALA A 3 -2.79 6.02 7.81
N PHE A 4 -1.91 5.05 7.90
CA PHE A 4 -1.84 3.92 6.96
C PHE A 4 -3.13 3.09 6.98
N GLN A 5 -3.64 2.72 8.16
CA GLN A 5 -4.89 1.96 8.28
C GLN A 5 -6.06 2.65 7.57
N ARG A 6 -6.19 3.97 7.73
CA ARG A 6 -7.26 4.75 7.09
C ARG A 6 -7.15 4.75 5.57
N LEU A 7 -5.93 4.96 5.04
CA LEU A 7 -5.68 4.96 3.61
C LEU A 7 -5.90 3.58 3.01
N HIS A 8 -5.40 2.54 3.66
CA HIS A 8 -5.59 1.16 3.22
C HIS A 8 -7.07 0.73 3.20
N LEU A 9 -7.86 1.12 4.20
CA LEU A 9 -9.32 0.88 4.17
C LEU A 9 -10.01 1.70 3.07
N ALA A 10 -9.53 2.91 2.76
CA ALA A 10 -10.02 3.69 1.64
C ALA A 10 -9.67 3.04 0.30
N HIS A 11 -8.45 2.51 0.15
CA HIS A 11 -8.02 1.73 -0.99
C HIS A 11 -8.93 0.51 -1.22
N HIS A 12 -9.16 -0.34 -0.22
CA HIS A 12 -10.09 -1.48 -0.36
C HIS A 12 -11.49 -1.08 -0.83
N ARG A 13 -11.99 0.06 -0.35
CA ARG A 13 -13.33 0.55 -0.72
C ARG A 13 -13.38 1.14 -2.13
N HIS A 14 -12.30 1.73 -2.58
CA HIS A 14 -12.22 2.53 -3.79
C HIS A 14 -11.15 2.05 -4.77
N THR A 15 -10.73 0.80 -4.66
CA THR A 15 -9.66 0.21 -5.49
C THR A 15 -9.83 0.59 -6.96
N ASN A 16 -8.77 1.13 -7.56
CA ASN A 16 -8.69 1.64 -8.93
C ASN A 16 -9.62 2.83 -9.27
N ASP A 17 -10.17 3.51 -8.26
CA ASP A 17 -10.87 4.79 -8.47
C ASP A 17 -9.84 5.92 -8.54
N LEU A 18 -9.83 6.66 -9.65
CA LEU A 18 -8.85 7.71 -9.95
C LEU A 18 -8.76 8.81 -8.87
N GLU A 19 -9.89 9.15 -8.24
CA GLU A 19 -9.97 10.26 -7.30
C GLU A 19 -9.90 9.83 -5.83
N LYS A 20 -10.33 8.59 -5.53
CA LYS A 20 -10.59 8.15 -4.16
C LYS A 20 -9.62 7.09 -3.67
N ASP A 21 -8.96 6.38 -4.59
CA ASP A 21 -7.99 5.35 -4.24
C ASP A 21 -6.61 5.97 -3.97
N PRO A 22 -6.11 5.97 -2.72
CA PRO A 22 -4.78 6.50 -2.43
C PRO A 22 -3.65 5.71 -3.11
N ASP A 23 -3.86 4.44 -3.45
CA ASP A 23 -2.85 3.59 -4.04
C ASP A 23 -2.80 3.73 -5.58
N PHE A 24 -3.80 4.41 -6.17
CA PHE A 24 -3.81 4.72 -7.59
C PHE A 24 -2.59 5.56 -8.03
N TRP A 25 -1.95 6.26 -7.10
CA TRP A 25 -0.70 6.99 -7.33
C TRP A 25 0.40 6.09 -7.91
N SER A 26 0.51 4.85 -7.41
CA SER A 26 1.51 3.88 -7.84
C SER A 26 1.32 3.39 -9.28
N GLY A 27 0.10 3.49 -9.82
CA GLY A 27 -0.27 2.95 -11.15
C GLY A 27 -0.53 3.99 -12.22
N THR A 28 -0.47 5.30 -11.90
CA THR A 28 -0.86 6.37 -12.83
C THR A 28 0.32 7.01 -13.56
N GLY A 29 0.02 7.60 -14.72
CA GLY A 29 0.95 8.38 -15.52
C GLY A 29 1.88 7.57 -16.41
N PRO A 30 2.86 8.24 -17.05
CA PRO A 30 3.79 7.59 -17.96
C PRO A 30 4.65 6.54 -17.24
N TRP A 31 4.90 5.41 -17.89
CA TRP A 31 5.63 4.29 -17.31
C TRP A 31 7.02 4.66 -16.76
N TYR A 32 7.71 5.61 -17.39
CA TYR A 32 9.05 6.08 -16.96
C TYR A 32 9.04 6.91 -15.67
N LEU A 33 7.87 7.40 -15.24
CA LEU A 33 7.69 8.09 -13.95
C LEU A 33 7.26 7.15 -12.81
N LEU A 34 6.87 5.92 -13.11
CA LEU A 34 6.41 4.98 -12.09
C LEU A 34 7.45 4.74 -10.99
N PRO A 35 8.75 4.54 -11.26
CA PRO A 35 9.75 4.39 -10.20
C PRO A 35 9.80 5.57 -9.22
N LEU A 36 9.66 6.80 -9.72
CA LEU A 36 9.60 8.00 -8.86
C LEU A 36 8.32 8.02 -8.01
N ARG A 37 7.20 7.56 -8.56
CA ARG A 37 5.95 7.44 -7.82
C ARG A 37 6.03 6.39 -6.72
N TRP A 38 6.64 5.26 -6.97
CA TRP A 38 6.87 4.23 -5.95
C TRP A 38 7.78 4.74 -4.82
N LEU A 39 8.87 5.44 -5.14
CA LEU A 39 9.75 6.09 -4.16
C LEU A 39 9.03 7.18 -3.35
N SER A 40 8.04 7.83 -3.92
CA SER A 40 7.25 8.90 -3.29
C SER A 40 5.92 8.44 -2.69
N GLN A 41 5.61 7.15 -2.68
CA GLN A 41 4.35 6.63 -2.15
C GLN A 41 4.12 7.04 -0.69
N GLU A 42 5.12 6.92 0.17
CA GLU A 42 4.98 7.27 1.58
C GLU A 42 4.82 8.78 1.80
N PRO A 43 5.61 9.69 1.21
CA PRO A 43 5.30 11.13 1.24
C PRO A 43 3.91 11.47 0.71
N TYR A 44 3.46 10.80 -0.34
CA TYR A 44 2.11 10.98 -0.88
C TYR A 44 1.03 10.56 0.13
N TYR A 45 1.22 9.46 0.84
CA TYR A 45 0.33 9.03 1.91
C TYR A 45 0.25 10.05 3.05
N TRP A 46 1.37 10.67 3.43
CA TRP A 46 1.38 11.74 4.42
C TRP A 46 0.61 12.97 3.93
N TYR A 47 0.80 13.36 2.67
CA TYR A 47 0.03 14.42 2.04
C TYR A 47 -1.48 14.12 2.09
N MET A 48 -1.91 12.94 1.63
CA MET A 48 -3.30 12.51 1.66
C MET A 48 -3.87 12.44 3.09
N SER A 49 -3.07 12.03 4.06
CA SER A 49 -3.48 12.02 5.47
C SER A 49 -3.63 13.43 6.02
N ALA A 50 -2.74 14.35 5.64
CA ALA A 50 -2.78 15.75 6.07
C ALA A 50 -4.02 16.49 5.55
N THR A 51 -4.41 16.27 4.28
CA THR A 51 -5.62 16.88 3.69
C THR A 51 -6.91 16.50 4.45
N LYS A 52 -6.91 15.34 5.09
CA LYS A 52 -8.08 14.80 5.82
C LYS A 52 -7.96 14.89 7.35
N LEU A 53 -6.94 15.60 7.87
CA LEU A 53 -6.74 15.73 9.32
C LEU A 53 -7.90 16.40 10.05
N LYS A 54 -8.57 17.37 9.41
CA LYS A 54 -9.73 18.08 10.00
C LYS A 54 -10.91 17.15 10.27
N GLU A 55 -11.11 16.12 9.46
CA GLU A 55 -12.16 15.11 9.59
C GLU A 55 -11.83 14.03 10.64
N THR A 56 -10.64 14.07 11.19
CA THR A 56 -10.11 13.05 12.09
C THR A 56 -10.30 13.47 13.55
N SER A 57 -10.66 12.53 14.45
CA SER A 57 -10.80 12.81 15.87
C SER A 57 -9.52 13.41 16.47
N ARG A 58 -9.66 14.23 17.53
CA ARG A 58 -8.50 14.88 18.21
C ARG A 58 -7.42 13.88 18.64
N ARG A 59 -7.81 12.70 19.13
CA ARG A 59 -6.90 11.64 19.57
C ARG A 59 -6.06 11.12 18.39
N LYS A 60 -6.72 10.78 17.27
CA LYS A 60 -6.07 10.24 16.08
C LYS A 60 -5.20 11.28 15.34
N ARG A 61 -5.63 12.54 15.36
CA ARG A 61 -4.83 13.66 14.86
C ARG A 61 -3.53 13.83 15.65
N LYS A 62 -3.59 13.75 17.00
CA LYS A 62 -2.40 13.77 17.85
C LYS A 62 -1.46 12.60 17.52
N GLU A 63 -1.97 11.40 17.30
CA GLU A 63 -1.18 10.22 16.89
C GLU A 63 -0.43 10.48 15.59
N VAL A 64 -1.11 11.00 14.55
CA VAL A 64 -0.48 11.32 13.26
C VAL A 64 0.61 12.38 13.42
N VAL A 65 0.30 13.49 14.11
CA VAL A 65 1.27 14.58 14.33
C VAL A 65 2.48 14.10 15.15
N LEU A 66 2.24 13.33 16.22
CA LEU A 66 3.33 12.79 17.05
C LEU A 66 4.21 11.82 16.24
N THR A 67 3.62 10.98 15.40
CA THR A 67 4.37 10.11 14.52
C THR A 67 5.28 10.90 13.57
N LEU A 68 4.75 11.94 12.91
CA LEU A 68 5.54 12.80 12.03
C LEU A 68 6.67 13.52 12.79
N LEU A 69 6.38 14.06 13.97
CA LEU A 69 7.39 14.72 14.79
C LEU A 69 8.50 13.78 15.24
N LEU A 70 8.16 12.55 15.66
CA LEU A 70 9.14 11.57 16.10
C LEU A 70 10.04 11.12 14.94
N PHE A 71 9.45 10.77 13.80
CA PHE A 71 10.22 10.25 12.67
C PHE A 71 10.99 11.34 11.91
N TYR A 72 10.32 12.40 11.49
CA TYR A 72 10.97 13.44 10.69
C TYR A 72 11.69 14.47 11.57
N GLY A 73 11.08 14.90 12.67
CA GLY A 73 11.72 15.82 13.62
C GLY A 73 12.95 15.19 14.29
N GLY A 74 12.85 13.91 14.69
CA GLY A 74 13.97 13.14 15.20
C GLY A 74 15.10 12.99 14.17
N SER A 75 14.76 12.71 12.91
CA SER A 75 15.75 12.63 11.81
C SER A 75 16.47 13.97 11.59
N VAL A 76 15.71 15.08 11.60
CA VAL A 76 16.31 16.43 11.49
C VAL A 76 17.22 16.71 12.69
N ALA A 77 16.77 16.44 13.92
CA ALA A 77 17.57 16.64 15.11
C ALA A 77 18.89 15.84 15.07
N MET A 78 18.83 14.57 14.64
CA MET A 78 20.02 13.75 14.43
C MET A 78 20.95 14.33 13.35
N ALA A 79 20.39 14.78 12.22
CA ALA A 79 21.19 15.33 11.13
C ALA A 79 21.94 16.61 11.56
N VAL A 80 21.27 17.55 12.26
CA VAL A 80 21.89 18.79 12.73
C VAL A 80 22.88 18.57 13.88
N SER A 81 22.77 17.45 14.62
CA SER A 81 23.75 17.04 15.64
C SER A 81 24.99 16.34 15.06
N GLY A 82 25.19 16.39 13.75
CA GLY A 82 26.37 15.82 13.09
C GLY A 82 26.20 14.39 12.56
N HIS A 83 25.01 13.77 12.71
CA HIS A 83 24.75 12.40 12.29
C HIS A 83 24.02 12.28 10.94
N ALA A 84 24.17 13.29 10.05
CA ALA A 84 23.47 13.34 8.76
C ALA A 84 23.70 12.09 7.88
N SER A 85 24.95 11.60 7.82
CA SER A 85 25.26 10.38 7.06
C SER A 85 24.48 9.15 7.59
N ALA A 86 24.41 8.96 8.90
CA ALA A 86 23.65 7.88 9.50
C ALA A 86 22.15 8.01 9.18
N VAL A 87 21.58 9.21 9.24
CA VAL A 87 20.18 9.47 8.87
C VAL A 87 19.95 9.10 7.40
N ILE A 88 20.81 9.49 6.49
CA ILE A 88 20.68 9.19 5.06
C ILE A 88 20.75 7.68 4.82
N TRP A 89 21.83 7.02 5.27
CA TRP A 89 22.10 5.64 4.87
C TRP A 89 21.37 4.58 5.71
N ALA A 90 21.10 4.84 6.98
CA ALA A 90 20.40 3.88 7.85
C ALA A 90 18.88 4.13 7.94
N TRP A 91 18.40 5.28 7.49
CA TRP A 91 16.99 5.62 7.60
C TRP A 91 16.36 6.02 6.25
N ILE A 92 16.81 7.11 5.60
CA ILE A 92 16.15 7.63 4.40
C ILE A 92 16.25 6.64 3.25
N VAL A 93 17.44 6.19 2.88
CA VAL A 93 17.64 5.29 1.74
C VAL A 93 16.88 3.97 1.93
N PRO A 94 17.02 3.22 3.04
CA PRO A 94 16.27 1.98 3.23
C PRO A 94 14.76 2.19 3.25
N SER A 95 14.26 3.26 3.88
CA SER A 95 12.82 3.54 3.92
C SER A 95 12.25 3.86 2.54
N ARG A 96 12.98 4.57 1.69
CA ARG A 96 12.56 4.86 0.30
C ARG A 96 12.55 3.61 -0.56
N LEU A 97 13.56 2.77 -0.45
CA LEU A 97 13.62 1.49 -1.17
C LEU A 97 12.50 0.55 -0.71
N ALA A 98 12.28 0.42 0.61
CA ALA A 98 11.20 -0.39 1.15
C ALA A 98 9.82 0.12 0.68
N SER A 99 9.58 1.43 0.72
CA SER A 99 8.35 2.05 0.21
C SER A 99 8.15 1.77 -1.27
N ALA A 100 9.20 1.91 -2.09
CA ALA A 100 9.13 1.62 -3.52
C ALA A 100 8.83 0.14 -3.80
N MET A 101 9.45 -0.77 -3.04
CA MET A 101 9.17 -2.21 -3.15
C MET A 101 7.72 -2.53 -2.78
N LEU A 102 7.21 -1.96 -1.70
CA LEU A 102 5.81 -2.15 -1.29
C LEU A 102 4.86 -1.61 -2.35
N ALA A 103 5.06 -0.39 -2.83
CA ALA A 103 4.25 0.23 -3.87
C ALA A 103 4.27 -0.58 -5.18
N PHE A 104 5.44 -1.07 -5.60
CA PHE A 104 5.55 -1.92 -6.79
C PHE A 104 4.85 -3.27 -6.63
N LEU A 105 5.13 -3.98 -5.52
CA LEU A 105 4.71 -5.36 -5.33
C LEU A 105 3.25 -5.51 -4.89
N PHE A 106 2.73 -4.55 -4.11
CA PHE A 106 1.40 -4.68 -3.50
C PHE A 106 0.39 -3.67 -4.04
N ASP A 107 0.84 -2.46 -4.45
CA ASP A 107 -0.09 -1.46 -5.00
C ASP A 107 -0.14 -1.52 -6.54
N TYR A 108 1.01 -1.74 -7.22
CA TYR A 108 1.06 -1.73 -8.68
C TYR A 108 0.77 -3.08 -9.32
N LEU A 109 1.55 -4.11 -9.01
CA LEU A 109 1.48 -5.40 -9.73
C LEU A 109 0.12 -6.10 -9.62
N PRO A 110 -0.51 -6.21 -8.44
CA PRO A 110 -1.79 -6.90 -8.31
C PRO A 110 -2.95 -6.13 -8.95
N HIS A 111 -2.82 -4.82 -9.08
CA HIS A 111 -3.88 -3.94 -9.61
C HIS A 111 -3.71 -3.59 -11.09
N LYS A 112 -2.56 -3.91 -11.70
CA LYS A 112 -2.33 -3.67 -13.13
C LYS A 112 -3.37 -4.40 -14.00
N PRO A 113 -4.02 -3.73 -14.97
CA PRO A 113 -3.74 -2.41 -15.56
C PRO A 113 -4.48 -1.22 -14.93
N HIS A 114 -5.00 -1.32 -13.71
CA HIS A 114 -5.71 -0.26 -12.97
C HIS A 114 -6.95 0.32 -13.72
N ARG A 115 -7.68 -0.52 -14.43
CA ARG A 115 -8.79 -0.09 -15.30
C ARG A 115 -10.17 -0.43 -14.75
N ILE A 116 -10.27 -1.49 -13.97
CA ILE A 116 -11.54 -1.97 -13.43
C ILE A 116 -11.57 -1.63 -11.95
N SER A 117 -12.54 -0.82 -11.54
CA SER A 117 -12.69 -0.45 -10.14
C SER A 117 -13.36 -1.56 -9.32
N MET A 118 -13.15 -1.53 -8.01
CA MET A 118 -13.86 -2.41 -7.06
C MET A 118 -15.38 -2.29 -7.21
N LYS A 119 -15.89 -1.10 -7.54
CA LYS A 119 -17.31 -0.85 -7.74
C LYS A 119 -17.87 -1.52 -9.00
N GLU A 120 -17.08 -1.58 -10.05
CA GLU A 120 -17.48 -2.22 -11.32
C GLU A 120 -17.41 -3.74 -11.24
N SER A 121 -16.31 -4.28 -10.71
CA SER A 121 -16.14 -5.72 -10.55
C SER A 121 -15.12 -6.03 -9.45
N PRO A 122 -15.58 -6.44 -8.25
CA PRO A 122 -14.69 -6.74 -7.12
C PRO A 122 -13.64 -7.81 -7.43
N PHE A 123 -13.98 -8.79 -8.25
CA PHE A 123 -13.08 -9.91 -8.59
C PHE A 123 -12.09 -9.60 -9.70
N LYS A 124 -12.23 -8.47 -10.40
CA LYS A 124 -11.34 -8.04 -11.50
C LYS A 124 -10.53 -6.80 -11.16
N ALA A 125 -10.86 -6.11 -10.06
CA ALA A 125 -10.16 -4.92 -9.60
C ALA A 125 -8.72 -5.22 -9.17
N THR A 126 -8.47 -6.46 -8.74
CA THR A 126 -7.15 -6.95 -8.36
C THR A 126 -7.00 -8.43 -8.76
N ARG A 127 -5.80 -8.98 -8.64
CA ARG A 127 -5.49 -10.36 -9.00
C ARG A 127 -4.50 -11.00 -8.05
N ASN A 128 -4.44 -12.32 -8.06
CA ASN A 128 -3.35 -13.07 -7.47
C ASN A 128 -2.16 -13.16 -8.44
N ILE A 129 -0.96 -13.28 -7.90
CA ILE A 129 0.27 -13.51 -8.66
C ILE A 129 0.83 -14.84 -8.20
N GLU A 130 0.56 -15.89 -8.96
CA GLU A 130 1.02 -17.23 -8.63
C GLU A 130 2.44 -17.49 -9.17
N GLY A 131 3.25 -18.21 -8.40
CA GLY A 131 4.59 -18.61 -8.80
C GLY A 131 5.31 -19.36 -7.68
N PRO A 132 6.30 -20.19 -8.02
CA PRO A 132 7.06 -20.94 -7.04
C PRO A 132 7.79 -20.00 -6.06
N GLY A 133 7.68 -20.27 -4.77
CA GLY A 133 8.33 -19.48 -3.71
C GLY A 133 7.69 -18.14 -3.38
N LEU A 134 6.81 -17.56 -4.23
CA LEU A 134 6.23 -16.23 -4.01
C LEU A 134 5.43 -16.15 -2.69
N SER A 135 4.73 -17.22 -2.33
CA SER A 135 3.94 -17.24 -1.08
C SER A 135 4.82 -17.13 0.18
N ILE A 136 6.04 -17.63 0.13
CA ILE A 136 7.01 -17.48 1.22
C ILE A 136 7.61 -16.08 1.18
N MET A 137 8.10 -15.67 0.03
CA MET A 137 8.78 -14.38 -0.17
C MET A 137 7.88 -13.18 0.15
N PHE A 138 6.60 -13.26 -0.19
CA PHE A 138 5.62 -12.18 0.03
C PHE A 138 4.68 -12.45 1.21
N LEU A 139 4.96 -13.42 2.06
CA LEU A 139 4.08 -13.81 3.18
C LEU A 139 2.63 -14.02 2.72
N ALA A 140 2.46 -14.72 1.60
CA ALA A 140 1.18 -14.98 0.94
C ALA A 140 0.40 -13.72 0.46
N GLN A 141 0.95 -12.52 0.55
CA GLN A 141 0.33 -11.28 0.04
C GLN A 141 0.24 -11.25 -1.50
N ASN A 142 0.94 -12.14 -2.18
CA ASN A 142 0.76 -12.39 -3.61
C ASN A 142 -0.64 -12.93 -3.97
N TYR A 143 -1.43 -13.40 -2.97
CA TYR A 143 -2.86 -13.71 -3.11
C TYR A 143 -3.72 -12.48 -2.82
N HIS A 144 -3.46 -11.42 -3.52
CA HIS A 144 -4.01 -10.09 -3.26
C HIS A 144 -5.51 -9.99 -3.54
N LEU A 145 -6.02 -10.76 -4.51
CA LEU A 145 -7.46 -10.90 -4.72
C LEU A 145 -8.16 -11.51 -3.50
N VAL A 146 -7.54 -12.51 -2.86
CA VAL A 146 -8.11 -13.10 -1.63
C VAL A 146 -8.11 -12.07 -0.50
N HIS A 147 -7.05 -11.26 -0.39
CA HIS A 147 -6.95 -10.17 0.58
C HIS A 147 -8.06 -9.14 0.37
N HIS A 148 -8.29 -8.66 -0.85
CA HIS A 148 -9.35 -7.70 -1.16
C HIS A 148 -10.76 -8.28 -0.95
N THR A 149 -10.96 -9.56 -1.25
CA THR A 149 -12.26 -10.23 -1.06
C THR A 149 -12.56 -10.47 0.42
N PHE A 150 -11.54 -10.81 1.21
CA PHE A 150 -11.67 -11.17 2.62
C PHE A 150 -10.64 -10.44 3.50
N PRO A 151 -10.72 -9.11 3.64
CA PRO A 151 -9.68 -8.29 4.28
C PRO A 151 -9.47 -8.58 5.78
N THR A 152 -10.41 -9.24 6.43
CA THR A 152 -10.30 -9.65 7.84
C THR A 152 -9.63 -11.00 8.05
N VAL A 153 -9.39 -11.74 6.98
CA VAL A 153 -8.72 -13.04 7.06
C VAL A 153 -7.21 -12.83 7.21
N PRO A 154 -6.53 -13.54 8.12
CA PRO A 154 -5.08 -13.45 8.26
C PRO A 154 -4.35 -13.95 7.00
N PHE A 155 -3.28 -13.25 6.62
CA PHE A 155 -2.51 -13.50 5.39
C PHE A 155 -2.02 -14.94 5.22
N TYR A 156 -1.65 -15.62 6.30
CA TYR A 156 -1.20 -17.02 6.27
C TYR A 156 -2.28 -18.02 5.85
N ARG A 157 -3.55 -17.59 5.73
CA ARG A 157 -4.66 -18.39 5.22
C ARG A 157 -4.97 -18.16 3.74
N TYR A 158 -4.42 -17.13 3.10
CA TYR A 158 -4.76 -16.73 1.73
C TYR A 158 -4.51 -17.86 0.72
N LEU A 159 -3.34 -18.50 0.75
CA LEU A 159 -3.03 -19.63 -0.12
C LEU A 159 -4.01 -20.79 0.03
N ARG A 160 -4.40 -21.12 1.29
CA ARG A 160 -5.36 -22.17 1.57
C ARG A 160 -6.75 -21.85 1.02
N ILE A 161 -7.20 -20.60 1.21
CA ILE A 161 -8.50 -20.12 0.70
C ILE A 161 -8.50 -20.17 -0.82
N TRP A 162 -7.45 -19.65 -1.47
CA TRP A 162 -7.32 -19.69 -2.91
C TRP A 162 -7.40 -21.11 -3.46
N ARG A 163 -6.59 -22.03 -2.94
CA ARG A 163 -6.56 -23.42 -3.38
C ARG A 163 -7.92 -24.12 -3.22
N LYS A 164 -8.61 -23.85 -2.10
CA LYS A 164 -9.90 -24.49 -1.80
C LYS A 164 -11.05 -23.92 -2.63
N HIS A 165 -11.01 -22.64 -2.96
CA HIS A 165 -12.15 -21.94 -3.57
C HIS A 165 -11.80 -21.32 -4.93
N ARG A 166 -10.73 -21.78 -5.57
CA ARG A 166 -10.24 -21.26 -6.86
C ARG A 166 -11.35 -21.19 -7.91
N GLY A 167 -12.08 -22.28 -8.13
CA GLY A 167 -13.17 -22.32 -9.11
C GLY A 167 -14.28 -21.30 -8.84
N TRP A 168 -14.54 -21.00 -7.57
CA TRP A 168 -15.48 -19.94 -7.22
C TRP A 168 -14.96 -18.56 -7.60
N PHE A 169 -13.70 -18.23 -7.32
CA PHE A 169 -13.09 -16.97 -7.75
C PHE A 169 -13.10 -16.84 -9.28
N GLU A 170 -12.68 -17.90 -9.99
CA GLU A 170 -12.61 -17.91 -11.46
C GLU A 170 -14.01 -17.78 -12.10
N SER A 171 -15.06 -18.38 -11.54
CA SER A 171 -16.44 -18.21 -12.03
C SER A 171 -16.95 -16.78 -11.90
N HIS A 172 -16.38 -15.97 -11.01
CA HIS A 172 -16.67 -14.54 -10.85
C HIS A 172 -15.68 -13.64 -11.62
N GLY A 173 -14.76 -14.24 -12.42
CA GLY A 173 -13.79 -13.55 -13.23
C GLY A 173 -12.49 -13.18 -12.50
N GLY A 174 -12.29 -13.67 -11.29
CA GLY A 174 -11.05 -13.55 -10.52
C GLY A 174 -9.92 -14.45 -11.05
N ARG A 175 -8.67 -14.04 -10.89
CA ARG A 175 -7.48 -14.79 -11.33
C ARG A 175 -6.26 -14.52 -10.47
#